data_93dbbd8be5a7e79e74181f2378e0d5c9
#
_entry.id   93dbbd8be5a7e79e74181f2378e0d5c9
#
_cell.length_a   1.000
_cell.length_b   1.000
_cell.length_c   1.000
_cell.angle_alpha   90.00
_cell.angle_beta   90.00
_cell.angle_gamma   90.00
#
_symmetry.space_group_name_H-M   'P 1'
#
loop_
_entity.id
_entity.type
_entity.pdbx_description
1 polymer ?
#
loop_
_entity_poly.entity_id
_entity_poly.type
_entity_poly.pdbx_seq_one_letter_code
_entity_poly.pdbx_strand_id
1 'polypeptide(L)'
;MPTQTTQTTRTTPHEELARRLTGIGAVKRELARNLPPDCPPGTAAVLTVLDRHGEMRLSRLADLMAVDISVTSRHVTHITARGWIEREPDPGDGRCRILRLTPAGRALLAEIGARYTAALERALHDWSTQDIDVLNTLLARLRSSF
;
A
#
# COMPACT_ATOMS: atom_id res chain seq x y z
N MET A 1 -36.19 7.01 43.47
CA MET A 1 -35.11 6.21 42.89
C MET A 1 -35.21 6.34 41.39
N PRO A 2 -34.33 7.09 40.71
CA PRO A 2 -34.36 7.12 39.26
C PRO A 2 -33.68 5.88 38.69
N THR A 3 -34.43 5.13 37.91
CA THR A 3 -33.98 3.96 37.16
C THR A 3 -33.02 4.46 36.07
N GLN A 4 -31.73 4.20 36.23
CA GLN A 4 -30.76 4.44 35.15
C GLN A 4 -31.04 3.45 34.02
N THR A 5 -31.64 3.94 32.96
CA THR A 5 -31.74 3.22 31.68
C THR A 5 -30.34 3.23 31.04
N THR A 6 -29.66 2.10 31.15
CA THR A 6 -28.39 1.88 30.46
C THR A 6 -28.71 1.87 28.96
N GLN A 7 -28.56 3.01 28.27
CA GLN A 7 -28.59 3.06 26.81
C GLN A 7 -27.35 2.29 26.32
N THR A 8 -27.56 1.06 25.91
CA THR A 8 -26.59 0.31 25.10
C THR A 8 -26.51 1.02 23.77
N THR A 9 -25.50 1.88 23.62
CA THR A 9 -25.24 2.56 22.34
C THR A 9 -24.91 1.50 21.31
N ARG A 10 -25.90 1.16 20.46
CA ARG A 10 -25.69 0.25 19.34
C ARG A 10 -24.76 0.92 18.36
N THR A 11 -23.51 0.45 18.29
CA THR A 11 -22.53 0.86 17.29
C THR A 11 -23.09 0.59 15.90
N THR A 12 -23.11 1.58 15.02
CA THR A 12 -23.55 1.39 13.64
C THR A 12 -22.54 0.56 12.84
N PRO A 13 -22.98 -0.12 11.77
CA PRO A 13 -22.05 -0.84 10.89
C PRO A 13 -20.90 0.04 10.35
N HIS A 14 -21.18 1.33 10.10
CA HIS A 14 -20.16 2.27 9.63
C HIS A 14 -19.14 2.64 10.72
N GLU A 15 -19.60 2.81 11.96
CA GLU A 15 -18.69 3.04 13.10
C GLU A 15 -17.80 1.83 13.37
N GLU A 16 -18.35 0.63 13.27
CA GLU A 16 -17.55 -0.59 13.40
C GLU A 16 -16.54 -0.74 12.26
N LEU A 17 -16.96 -0.47 11.01
CA LEU A 17 -16.05 -0.48 9.85
C LEU A 17 -14.92 0.54 10.01
N ALA A 18 -15.23 1.77 10.43
CA ALA A 18 -14.22 2.80 10.67
C ALA A 18 -13.18 2.35 11.71
N ARG A 19 -13.63 1.74 12.81
CA ARG A 19 -12.76 1.19 13.85
C ARG A 19 -11.86 0.09 13.30
N ARG A 20 -12.40 -0.84 12.52
CA ARG A 20 -11.63 -1.93 11.91
C ARG A 20 -10.61 -1.44 10.90
N LEU A 21 -10.96 -0.44 10.09
CA LEU A 21 -10.02 0.19 9.16
C LEU A 21 -8.87 0.91 9.88
N THR A 22 -9.15 1.54 11.02
CA THR A 22 -8.09 2.11 11.86
C THR A 22 -7.11 1.03 12.34
N GLY A 23 -7.61 -0.16 12.66
CA GLY A 23 -6.80 -1.29 13.10
C GLY A 23 -6.04 -2.02 11.98
N ILE A 24 -6.38 -1.80 10.72
CA ILE A 24 -5.76 -2.53 9.58
C ILE A 24 -4.26 -2.22 9.45
N GLY A 25 -3.79 -1.11 10.02
CA GLY A 25 -2.38 -0.75 10.06
C GLY A 25 -1.50 -1.81 10.73
N ALA A 26 -2.04 -2.56 11.70
CA ALA A 26 -1.34 -3.67 12.33
C ALA A 26 -1.07 -4.80 11.34
N VAL A 27 -2.05 -5.14 10.50
CA VAL A 27 -1.90 -6.15 9.44
C VAL A 27 -0.83 -5.72 8.44
N LYS A 28 -0.85 -4.46 8.03
CA LYS A 28 0.19 -3.90 7.13
C LYS A 28 1.59 -3.99 7.74
N ARG A 29 1.73 -3.70 9.04
CA ARG A 29 3.03 -3.81 9.74
C ARG A 29 3.51 -5.25 9.79
N GLU A 30 2.63 -6.20 10.06
CA GLU A 30 3.00 -7.62 10.08
C GLU A 30 3.42 -8.12 8.68
N LEU A 31 2.71 -7.72 7.63
CA LEU A 31 3.13 -8.02 6.26
C LEU A 31 4.50 -7.41 5.93
N ALA A 32 4.74 -6.17 6.37
CA ALA A 32 6.01 -5.47 6.14
C ALA A 32 7.22 -6.17 6.79
N ARG A 33 7.02 -6.98 7.82
CA ARG A 33 8.09 -7.81 8.41
C ARG A 33 8.62 -8.89 7.47
N ASN A 34 7.87 -9.20 6.43
CA ASN A 34 8.25 -10.17 5.40
C ASN A 34 8.97 -9.53 4.21
N LEU A 35 9.21 -8.22 4.23
CA LEU A 35 9.95 -7.55 3.17
C LEU A 35 11.39 -8.10 3.06
N PRO A 36 11.96 -8.11 1.85
CA PRO A 36 13.37 -8.43 1.67
C PRO A 36 14.28 -7.55 2.55
N PRO A 37 15.48 -8.02 2.93
CA PRO A 37 16.47 -7.19 3.60
C PRO A 37 16.72 -5.90 2.81
N ASP A 38 16.93 -4.79 3.51
CA ASP A 38 17.18 -3.47 2.92
C ASP A 38 16.04 -2.88 2.07
N CYS A 39 14.84 -3.43 2.19
CA CYS A 39 13.64 -2.91 1.52
C CYS A 39 12.69 -2.24 2.53
N PRO A 40 12.75 -0.91 2.70
CA PRO A 40 11.81 -0.20 3.56
C PRO A 40 10.37 -0.32 3.04
N PRO A 41 9.35 -0.24 3.92
CA PRO A 41 7.93 -0.31 3.52
C PRO A 41 7.53 0.74 2.46
N GLY A 42 8.13 1.93 2.50
CA GLY A 42 7.92 2.98 1.50
C GLY A 42 8.36 2.58 0.10
N THR A 43 9.38 1.73 -0.03
CA THR A 43 9.84 1.19 -1.32
C THR A 43 8.73 0.39 -2.00
N ALA A 44 8.12 -0.55 -1.30
CA ALA A 44 7.03 -1.37 -1.83
C ALA A 44 5.88 -0.51 -2.35
N ALA A 45 5.51 0.54 -1.62
CA ALA A 45 4.46 1.47 -2.02
C ALA A 45 4.80 2.22 -3.32
N VAL A 46 6.01 2.76 -3.43
CA VAL A 46 6.47 3.46 -4.65
C VAL A 46 6.47 2.52 -5.86
N LEU A 47 7.07 1.34 -5.72
CA LEU A 47 7.14 0.38 -6.82
C LEU A 47 5.73 -0.06 -7.27
N THR A 48 4.83 -0.28 -6.33
CA THR A 48 3.43 -0.65 -6.64
C THR A 48 2.70 0.45 -7.41
N VAL A 49 2.87 1.71 -7.03
CA VAL A 49 2.22 2.83 -7.74
C VAL A 49 2.78 2.96 -9.16
N LEU A 50 4.09 2.87 -9.33
CA LEU A 50 4.71 2.93 -10.66
C LEU A 50 4.32 1.75 -11.55
N ASP A 51 4.18 0.55 -10.99
CA ASP A 51 3.73 -0.62 -11.73
C ASP A 51 2.28 -0.48 -12.23
N ARG A 52 1.41 0.06 -11.39
CA ARG A 52 -0.02 0.22 -11.71
C ARG A 52 -0.33 1.37 -12.66
N HIS A 53 0.36 2.49 -12.49
CA HIS A 53 0.03 3.76 -13.17
C HIS A 53 1.04 4.14 -14.24
N GLY A 54 2.13 3.38 -14.38
CA GLY A 54 3.20 3.69 -15.30
C GLY A 54 4.14 4.78 -14.82
N GLU A 55 5.00 5.23 -15.71
CA GLU A 55 5.96 6.30 -15.43
C GLU A 55 5.26 7.63 -15.12
N MET A 56 5.82 8.39 -14.19
CA MET A 56 5.22 9.66 -13.75
C MET A 56 6.23 10.59 -13.12
N ARG A 57 5.84 11.86 -12.97
CA ARG A 57 6.60 12.86 -12.22
C ARG A 57 6.48 12.61 -10.71
N LEU A 58 7.47 13.11 -9.96
CA LEU A 58 7.50 12.99 -8.50
C LEU A 58 6.25 13.56 -7.81
N SER A 59 5.74 14.70 -8.29
CA SER A 59 4.52 15.32 -7.75
C SER A 59 3.31 14.40 -7.88
N ARG A 60 3.16 13.74 -9.02
CA ARG A 60 2.08 12.77 -9.24
C ARG A 60 2.20 11.56 -8.33
N LEU A 61 3.41 11.05 -8.16
CA LEU A 61 3.69 9.95 -7.24
C LEU A 61 3.30 10.31 -5.80
N ALA A 62 3.71 11.50 -5.33
CA ALA A 62 3.37 11.99 -4.00
C ALA A 62 1.85 12.10 -3.79
N ASP A 63 1.11 12.63 -4.79
CA ASP A 63 -0.34 12.73 -4.76
C ASP A 63 -1.01 11.35 -4.64
N LEU A 64 -0.58 10.39 -5.47
CA LEU A 64 -1.12 9.03 -5.45
C LEU A 64 -0.82 8.27 -4.16
N MET A 65 0.31 8.57 -3.52
CA MET A 65 0.69 7.98 -2.24
C MET A 65 0.06 8.70 -1.04
N ALA A 66 -0.55 9.87 -1.25
CA ALA A 66 -1.05 10.75 -0.19
C ALA A 66 0.01 11.06 0.88
N VAL A 67 1.23 11.32 0.44
CA VAL A 67 2.41 11.61 1.27
C VAL A 67 3.05 12.92 0.80
N ASP A 68 3.66 13.66 1.71
CA ASP A 68 4.38 14.89 1.39
C ASP A 68 5.46 14.64 0.33
N ILE A 69 5.61 15.59 -0.60
CA ILE A 69 6.58 15.49 -1.69
C ILE A 69 8.01 15.36 -1.17
N SER A 70 8.34 15.98 -0.03
CA SER A 70 9.66 15.87 0.60
C SER A 70 9.95 14.46 1.09
N VAL A 71 8.97 13.77 1.67
CA VAL A 71 9.08 12.38 2.10
C VAL A 71 9.18 11.45 0.89
N THR A 72 8.34 11.67 -0.11
CA THR A 72 8.36 10.91 -1.36
C THR A 72 9.71 11.07 -2.07
N SER A 73 10.28 12.27 -2.10
CA SER A 73 11.59 12.55 -2.67
C SER A 73 12.71 11.76 -1.99
N ARG A 74 12.68 11.62 -0.67
CA ARG A 74 13.64 10.80 0.08
C ARG A 74 13.52 9.31 -0.26
N HIS A 75 12.30 8.79 -0.33
CA HIS A 75 12.08 7.42 -0.78
C HIS A 75 12.61 7.20 -2.19
N VAL A 76 12.28 8.08 -3.12
CA VAL A 76 12.72 8.02 -4.51
C VAL A 76 14.24 8.05 -4.62
N THR A 77 14.92 8.90 -3.86
CA THR A 77 16.39 8.96 -3.84
C THR A 77 17.00 7.62 -3.41
N HIS A 78 16.48 7.02 -2.34
CA HIS A 78 16.94 5.72 -1.86
C HIS A 78 16.70 4.61 -2.89
N ILE A 79 15.50 4.56 -3.48
CA ILE A 79 15.10 3.55 -4.45
C ILE A 79 15.90 3.68 -5.75
N THR A 80 16.17 4.91 -6.20
CA THR A 80 17.01 5.18 -7.38
C THR A 80 18.47 4.72 -7.14
N ALA A 81 19.01 4.98 -5.97
CA ALA A 81 20.36 4.53 -5.60
C ALA A 81 20.50 3.00 -5.62
N ARG A 82 19.42 2.27 -5.40
CA ARG A 82 19.36 0.81 -5.48
C ARG A 82 19.12 0.28 -6.90
N GLY A 83 18.87 1.14 -7.88
CA GLY A 83 18.59 0.75 -9.26
C GLY A 83 17.21 0.16 -9.49
N TRP A 84 16.27 0.33 -8.57
CA TRP A 84 14.90 -0.20 -8.70
C TRP A 84 13.98 0.73 -9.48
N ILE A 85 14.31 2.01 -9.52
CA ILE A 85 13.73 3.01 -10.42
C ILE A 85 14.83 3.83 -11.05
N GLU A 86 14.50 4.48 -12.15
CA GLU A 86 15.37 5.44 -12.82
C GLU A 86 14.66 6.77 -13.01
N ARG A 87 15.45 7.83 -13.11
CA ARG A 87 14.99 9.18 -13.40
C ARG A 87 15.47 9.60 -14.76
N GLU A 88 14.54 9.96 -15.62
CA GLU A 88 14.84 10.50 -16.95
C GLU A 88 14.26 11.90 -17.10
N PRO A 89 14.85 12.74 -17.98
CA PRO A 89 14.24 14.00 -18.34
C PRO A 89 12.85 13.76 -18.95
N ASP A 90 11.87 14.58 -18.57
CA ASP A 90 10.55 14.55 -19.22
C ASP A 90 10.70 15.01 -20.67
N PRO A 91 10.25 14.24 -21.67
CA PRO A 91 10.30 14.65 -23.08
C PRO A 91 9.56 15.95 -23.38
N GLY A 92 8.52 16.28 -22.61
CA GLY A 92 7.74 17.50 -22.77
C GLY A 92 8.32 18.71 -22.01
N ASP A 93 9.11 18.50 -20.96
CA ASP A 93 9.76 19.53 -20.15
C ASP A 93 11.04 18.98 -19.50
N GLY A 94 12.18 19.24 -20.13
CA GLY A 94 13.49 18.77 -19.67
C GLY A 94 13.92 19.26 -18.27
N ARG A 95 13.18 20.21 -17.65
CA ARG A 95 13.39 20.65 -16.25
C ARG A 95 12.80 19.67 -15.25
N CYS A 96 11.82 18.85 -15.66
CA CYS A 96 11.19 17.83 -14.83
C CYS A 96 11.80 16.47 -15.10
N ARG A 97 11.73 15.61 -14.10
CA ARG A 97 12.16 14.21 -14.19
C ARG A 97 10.95 13.29 -14.14
N ILE A 98 10.99 12.27 -15.01
CA ILE A 98 10.05 11.16 -14.98
C ILE A 98 10.69 10.01 -14.23
N LEU A 99 9.93 9.40 -13.36
CA LEU A 99 10.29 8.20 -12.60
C LEU A 99 9.77 6.98 -13.35
N ARG A 100 10.62 6.01 -13.53
CA ARG A 100 10.29 4.76 -14.24
C ARG A 100 10.76 3.56 -13.44
N LEU A 101 9.93 2.53 -13.41
CA LEU A 101 10.28 1.24 -12.81
C LEU A 101 11.29 0.50 -13.71
N THR A 102 12.41 0.06 -13.14
CA THR A 102 13.40 -0.74 -13.84
C THR A 102 13.05 -2.24 -13.84
N PRO A 103 13.69 -3.06 -14.70
CA PRO A 103 13.55 -4.52 -14.60
C PRO A 103 13.92 -5.07 -13.20
N ALA A 104 14.94 -4.51 -12.54
CA ALA A 104 15.30 -4.87 -11.17
C ALA A 104 14.20 -4.47 -10.18
N GLY A 105 13.56 -3.33 -10.36
CA GLY A 105 12.41 -2.90 -9.56
C GLY A 105 11.21 -3.82 -9.73
N ARG A 106 10.93 -4.27 -10.95
CA ARG A 106 9.86 -5.26 -11.22
C ARG A 106 10.15 -6.60 -10.55
N ALA A 107 11.40 -7.06 -10.60
CA ALA A 107 11.81 -8.29 -9.94
C ALA A 107 11.65 -8.19 -8.42
N LEU A 108 12.03 -7.06 -7.81
CA LEU A 108 11.82 -6.81 -6.38
C LEU A 108 10.33 -6.81 -6.03
N LEU A 109 9.50 -6.15 -6.83
CA LEU A 109 8.05 -6.11 -6.61
C LEU A 109 7.43 -7.51 -6.65
N ALA A 110 7.86 -8.36 -7.60
CA ALA A 110 7.43 -9.75 -7.66
C ALA A 110 7.87 -10.55 -6.43
N GLU A 111 9.10 -10.33 -5.94
CA GLU A 111 9.59 -10.96 -4.70
C GLU A 111 8.77 -10.52 -3.48
N ILE A 112 8.49 -9.24 -3.36
CA ILE A 112 7.62 -8.70 -2.29
C ILE A 112 6.23 -9.35 -2.35
N GLY A 113 5.64 -9.45 -3.53
CA GLY A 113 4.35 -10.10 -3.74
C GLY A 113 4.35 -11.55 -3.30
N ALA A 114 5.38 -12.31 -3.67
CA ALA A 114 5.52 -13.72 -3.26
C ALA A 114 5.65 -13.88 -1.74
N ARG A 115 6.44 -13.02 -1.09
CA ARG A 115 6.60 -13.03 0.38
C ARG A 115 5.30 -12.67 1.11
N TYR A 116 4.56 -11.68 0.62
CA TYR A 116 3.27 -11.31 1.19
C TYR A 116 2.23 -12.41 1.01
N THR A 117 2.18 -13.03 -0.17
CA THR A 117 1.30 -14.18 -0.43
C THR A 117 1.59 -15.31 0.55
N ALA A 118 2.85 -15.72 0.70
CA ALA A 118 3.22 -16.76 1.63
C ALA A 118 2.89 -16.41 3.10
N ALA A 119 3.04 -15.14 3.50
CA ALA A 119 2.66 -14.68 4.83
C ALA A 119 1.15 -14.76 5.05
N LEU A 120 0.36 -14.36 4.06
CA LEU A 120 -1.11 -14.44 4.11
C LEU A 120 -1.59 -15.90 4.10
N GLU A 121 -1.00 -16.77 3.30
CA GLU A 121 -1.32 -18.21 3.31
C GLU A 121 -1.11 -18.83 4.71
N ARG A 122 -0.03 -18.47 5.38
CA ARG A 122 0.22 -18.93 6.76
C ARG A 122 -0.78 -18.33 7.75
N ALA A 123 -1.05 -17.04 7.65
CA ALA A 123 -1.94 -16.35 8.59
C ALA A 123 -3.41 -16.74 8.44
N LEU A 124 -3.83 -17.06 7.22
CA LEU A 124 -5.22 -17.41 6.87
C LEU A 124 -5.40 -18.90 6.58
N HIS A 125 -4.54 -19.75 7.13
CA HIS A 125 -4.54 -21.20 6.84
C HIS A 125 -5.86 -21.90 7.18
N ASP A 126 -6.65 -21.34 8.11
CA ASP A 126 -7.95 -21.84 8.55
C ASP A 126 -9.14 -21.16 7.84
N TRP A 127 -8.86 -20.20 6.95
CA TRP A 127 -9.91 -19.55 6.16
C TRP A 127 -10.26 -20.37 4.93
N SER A 128 -11.54 -20.40 4.58
CA SER A 128 -11.96 -20.97 3.30
C SER A 128 -11.56 -20.06 2.12
N THR A 129 -11.37 -20.67 0.96
CA THR A 129 -11.14 -19.91 -0.28
C THR A 129 -12.28 -18.89 -0.52
N GLN A 130 -13.52 -19.29 -0.21
CA GLN A 130 -14.68 -18.41 -0.35
C GLN A 130 -14.59 -17.17 0.54
N ASP A 131 -14.14 -17.29 1.80
CA ASP A 131 -13.96 -16.15 2.70
C ASP A 131 -12.91 -15.18 2.15
N ILE A 132 -11.82 -15.71 1.62
CA ILE A 132 -10.75 -14.91 0.99
C ILE A 132 -11.29 -14.18 -0.25
N ASP A 133 -12.05 -14.85 -1.10
CA ASP A 133 -12.64 -14.26 -2.31
C ASP A 133 -13.68 -13.17 -1.96
N VAL A 134 -14.48 -13.39 -0.94
CA VAL A 134 -15.45 -12.38 -0.44
C VAL A 134 -14.69 -11.16 0.09
N LEU A 135 -13.64 -11.35 0.88
CA LEU A 135 -12.82 -10.25 1.40
C LEU A 135 -12.17 -9.47 0.25
N ASN A 136 -11.60 -10.15 -0.73
CA ASN A 136 -11.00 -9.52 -1.92
C ASN A 136 -12.02 -8.66 -2.67
N THR A 137 -13.22 -9.18 -2.89
CA THR A 137 -14.31 -8.46 -3.56
C THR A 137 -14.72 -7.21 -2.80
N LEU A 138 -14.90 -7.32 -1.48
CA LEU A 138 -15.31 -6.21 -0.63
C LEU A 138 -14.24 -5.12 -0.52
N LEU A 139 -12.97 -5.50 -0.41
CA LEU A 139 -11.85 -4.56 -0.42
C LEU A 139 -11.73 -3.82 -1.75
N ALA A 140 -11.94 -4.52 -2.87
CA ALA A 140 -11.93 -3.89 -4.20
C ALA A 140 -13.07 -2.86 -4.33
N ARG A 141 -14.28 -3.19 -3.87
CA ARG A 141 -15.43 -2.26 -3.85
C ARG A 141 -15.17 -1.07 -2.94
N LEU A 142 -14.65 -1.30 -1.74
CA LEU A 142 -14.31 -0.21 -0.81
C LEU A 142 -13.35 0.78 -1.46
N ARG A 143 -12.28 0.28 -2.09
CA ARG A 143 -11.31 1.13 -2.78
C ARG A 143 -11.91 1.95 -3.92
N SER A 144 -12.90 1.39 -4.61
CA SER A 144 -13.58 2.07 -5.72
C SER A 144 -14.59 3.13 -5.26
N SER A 145 -14.86 3.20 -3.95
CA SER A 145 -15.81 4.16 -3.37
C SER A 145 -15.14 5.51 -3.04
N PHE A 146 -13.81 5.60 -3.16
CA PHE A 146 -12.98 6.79 -2.93
C PHE A 146 -12.17 7.16 -4.18
#